data_297ee0cb2cd8e9759ecb3780e38f950e
#
_entry.id   297ee0cb2cd8e9759ecb3780e38f950e
#
_cell.length_a   1.000
_cell.length_b   1.000
_cell.length_c   1.000
_cell.angle_alpha   90.00
_cell.angle_beta   90.00
_cell.angle_gamma   90.00
#
_symmetry.space_group_name_H-M   'P 1'
#
loop_
_entity.id
_entity.type
_entity.pdbx_description
1 polymer ?
#
loop_
_entity_poly.entity_id
_entity_poly.type
_entity_poly.pdbx_seq_one_letter_code
_entity_poly.pdbx_strand_id
1 'polypeptide(L)'
;MLTDIEIAQAAELKKIREIAAELGLSEDDVESYGPYMGKFSDAYLKSIEDRPFGKLILVTAINPTPAGEGKTTVTIGLGDALRRAGKKVMIALREPSLGPCFGIKGGAAGGGYSQVVPMEKLNLHFTGDFHAITSANNLLAAALDNHLQQGNSLGIDPKRIVLKRCLDMNDRALRNIVIGMGKRVDGVVREDHFIITVATEVMAILCLAEDIRDLSERLSRIIVAYTYQGKPVTAADLKVVGAMTVLLKDAIRPNLIQTLEHTPAIVHGGPFANIAHGCNSVRATKTALRSADYVITEAGFGADLGAEKFLDIKCRMAGLRPDAAVLVATVRALKYNGGIPKDQLSEENLEALGQGICNLGKHIENLQKFGLPIVVTLNRFVSDTDAEIDFVRTYCAERGVKLTVSEVWAKGGEGGAELAEEVLKLVDSGVSQYHPIYETELPLEEKIRTIATAIYGAKDVEYTPEAKKALADITALGFGGLPVCMAKTQYSLSDDPKLLGRPEGFTVSIREVYVSAGAGFVVAIAGSIMTMPGLPKVPAAERIDIDENGMTVGLF
;
A
#
# COMPACT_ATOMS: atom_id res chain seq x y z
N MET A 1 -23.92 -10.90 -16.09
CA MET A 1 -22.65 -11.30 -15.47
C MET A 1 -22.79 -10.93 -14.00
N LEU A 2 -22.43 -11.83 -13.08
CA LEU A 2 -22.51 -11.56 -11.65
C LEU A 2 -21.51 -10.44 -11.27
N THR A 3 -21.90 -9.63 -10.31
CA THR A 3 -21.02 -8.62 -9.69
C THR A 3 -19.99 -9.28 -8.75
N ASP A 4 -18.94 -8.57 -8.38
CA ASP A 4 -17.90 -9.11 -7.51
C ASP A 4 -18.47 -9.56 -6.15
N ILE A 5 -19.43 -8.81 -5.58
CA ILE A 5 -20.08 -9.21 -4.32
C ILE A 5 -20.99 -10.43 -4.49
N GLU A 6 -21.72 -10.55 -5.59
CA GLU A 6 -22.57 -11.73 -5.86
C GLU A 6 -21.72 -13.01 -6.01
N ILE A 7 -20.55 -12.91 -6.69
CA ILE A 7 -19.60 -14.01 -6.80
C ILE A 7 -19.09 -14.41 -5.40
N ALA A 8 -18.70 -13.43 -4.59
CA ALA A 8 -18.18 -13.69 -3.25
C ALA A 8 -19.25 -14.29 -2.31
N GLN A 9 -20.50 -13.83 -2.39
CA GLN A 9 -21.61 -14.32 -1.58
C GLN A 9 -22.06 -15.73 -1.99
N ALA A 10 -21.92 -16.09 -3.27
CA ALA A 10 -22.23 -17.43 -3.77
C ALA A 10 -21.13 -18.48 -3.49
N ALA A 11 -19.96 -18.04 -2.99
CA ALA A 11 -18.82 -18.92 -2.78
C ALA A 11 -19.00 -19.84 -1.56
N GLU A 12 -18.63 -21.11 -1.71
CA GLU A 12 -18.51 -22.05 -0.60
C GLU A 12 -17.17 -21.83 0.12
N LEU A 13 -17.21 -21.32 1.36
CA LEU A 13 -16.02 -21.03 2.13
C LEU A 13 -15.63 -22.20 3.04
N LYS A 14 -14.35 -22.57 3.07
CA LYS A 14 -13.80 -23.41 4.11
C LYS A 14 -13.75 -22.63 5.43
N LYS A 15 -13.93 -23.33 6.55
CA LYS A 15 -13.70 -22.73 7.86
C LYS A 15 -12.22 -22.35 8.01
N ILE A 16 -11.93 -21.26 8.70
CA ILE A 16 -10.55 -20.78 8.86
C ILE A 16 -9.62 -21.82 9.49
N ARG A 17 -10.16 -22.69 10.33
CA ARG A 17 -9.42 -23.81 10.94
C ARG A 17 -8.99 -24.86 9.91
N GLU A 18 -9.79 -25.07 8.86
CA GLU A 18 -9.44 -25.98 7.76
C GLU A 18 -8.32 -25.40 6.92
N ILE A 19 -8.39 -24.09 6.63
CA ILE A 19 -7.31 -23.36 5.95
C ILE A 19 -6.01 -23.38 6.78
N ALA A 20 -6.10 -23.18 8.09
CA ALA A 20 -4.96 -23.27 9.00
C ALA A 20 -4.35 -24.69 9.01
N ALA A 21 -5.19 -25.72 9.06
CA ALA A 21 -4.74 -27.13 9.03
C ALA A 21 -3.99 -27.48 7.73
N GLU A 22 -4.41 -26.94 6.58
CA GLU A 22 -3.71 -27.11 5.29
C GLU A 22 -2.29 -26.50 5.31
N LEU A 23 -2.06 -25.49 6.15
CA LEU A 23 -0.75 -24.90 6.38
C LEU A 23 0.09 -25.69 7.42
N GLY A 24 -0.50 -26.71 8.05
CA GLY A 24 0.10 -27.48 9.12
C GLY A 24 0.03 -26.78 10.48
N LEU A 25 -0.94 -25.88 10.67
CA LEU A 25 -1.17 -25.16 11.92
C LEU A 25 -2.14 -25.93 12.81
N SER A 26 -1.91 -25.86 14.12
CA SER A 26 -2.83 -26.34 15.15
C SER A 26 -3.97 -25.34 15.41
N GLU A 27 -4.99 -25.75 16.16
CA GLU A 27 -6.09 -24.86 16.56
C GLU A 27 -5.63 -23.69 17.44
N ASP A 28 -4.53 -23.85 18.18
CA ASP A 28 -3.96 -22.83 19.07
C ASP A 28 -3.10 -21.81 18.33
N ASP A 29 -2.71 -22.11 17.08
CA ASP A 29 -1.86 -21.23 16.27
C ASP A 29 -2.65 -20.10 15.62
N VAL A 30 -3.98 -20.23 15.50
CA VAL A 30 -4.87 -19.24 14.89
C VAL A 30 -6.10 -19.01 15.76
N GLU A 31 -6.22 -17.80 16.30
CA GLU A 31 -7.41 -17.31 16.98
C GLU A 31 -8.51 -17.01 15.96
N SER A 32 -9.67 -17.65 16.07
CA SER A 32 -10.79 -17.46 15.13
C SER A 32 -11.54 -16.15 15.39
N TYR A 33 -11.71 -15.36 14.36
CA TYR A 33 -12.58 -14.17 14.31
C TYR A 33 -13.83 -14.50 13.49
N GLY A 34 -14.71 -15.32 14.06
CA GLY A 34 -15.80 -15.96 13.35
C GLY A 34 -15.33 -17.20 12.56
N PRO A 35 -16.18 -17.76 11.66
CA PRO A 35 -15.88 -19.04 11.01
C PRO A 35 -14.83 -18.97 9.90
N TYR A 36 -14.60 -17.79 9.29
CA TYR A 36 -13.86 -17.68 8.03
C TYR A 36 -12.64 -16.75 8.10
N MET A 37 -12.36 -16.15 9.25
CA MET A 37 -11.25 -15.25 9.49
C MET A 37 -10.53 -15.64 10.78
N GLY A 38 -9.23 -15.38 10.87
CA GLY A 38 -8.48 -15.58 12.10
C GLY A 38 -7.24 -14.71 12.18
N LYS A 39 -6.66 -14.63 13.36
CA LYS A 39 -5.36 -14.00 13.61
C LYS A 39 -4.34 -15.04 14.04
N PHE A 40 -3.13 -14.95 13.52
CA PHE A 40 -2.03 -15.78 14.01
C PHE A 40 -1.74 -15.48 15.48
N SER A 41 -1.54 -16.52 16.27
CA SER A 41 -1.16 -16.38 17.69
C SER A 41 0.30 -15.92 17.82
N ASP A 42 0.61 -15.18 18.89
CA ASP A 42 2.00 -14.78 19.16
C ASP A 42 2.92 -15.98 19.42
N ALA A 43 2.37 -17.06 19.96
CA ALA A 43 3.09 -18.33 20.16
C ALA A 43 3.53 -18.93 18.83
N TYR A 44 2.63 -19.00 17.86
CA TYR A 44 2.96 -19.46 16.51
C TYR A 44 3.99 -18.55 15.84
N LEU A 45 3.76 -17.24 15.82
CA LEU A 45 4.66 -16.27 15.20
C LEU A 45 6.09 -16.40 15.74
N LYS A 46 6.22 -16.60 17.05
CA LYS A 46 7.51 -16.86 17.70
C LYS A 46 8.10 -18.22 17.31
N SER A 47 7.28 -19.26 17.18
CA SER A 47 7.75 -20.62 16.84
C SER A 47 8.35 -20.73 15.44
N ILE A 48 7.99 -19.83 14.54
CA ILE A 48 8.47 -19.81 13.16
C ILE A 48 9.62 -18.81 12.92
N GLU A 49 10.04 -18.08 13.95
CA GLU A 49 10.96 -16.94 13.81
C GLU A 49 12.29 -17.31 13.13
N ASP A 50 12.80 -18.52 13.39
CA ASP A 50 14.05 -19.01 12.83
C ASP A 50 13.88 -19.84 11.53
N ARG A 51 12.65 -20.00 11.03
CA ARG A 51 12.44 -20.75 9.78
C ARG A 51 13.00 -19.97 8.59
N PRO A 52 13.60 -20.66 7.61
CA PRO A 52 14.07 -20.03 6.39
C PRO A 52 12.90 -19.41 5.62
N PHE A 53 13.19 -18.36 4.85
CA PHE A 53 12.21 -17.73 3.99
C PHE A 53 11.99 -18.55 2.72
N GLY A 54 10.73 -18.65 2.30
CA GLY A 54 10.34 -19.03 0.95
C GLY A 54 10.67 -17.94 -0.07
N LYS A 55 10.19 -18.14 -1.29
CA LYS A 55 10.40 -17.24 -2.42
C LYS A 55 9.42 -16.07 -2.40
N LEU A 56 9.91 -14.85 -2.61
CA LEU A 56 9.11 -13.62 -2.58
C LEU A 56 8.89 -13.07 -4.00
N ILE A 57 7.63 -12.98 -4.42
CA ILE A 57 7.22 -12.46 -5.71
C ILE A 57 6.47 -11.14 -5.48
N LEU A 58 6.98 -10.05 -6.07
CA LEU A 58 6.34 -8.74 -6.03
C LEU A 58 5.43 -8.55 -7.24
N VAL A 59 4.17 -8.23 -7.04
CA VAL A 59 3.25 -7.78 -8.07
C VAL A 59 3.11 -6.26 -8.02
N THR A 60 3.38 -5.60 -9.13
CA THR A 60 3.24 -4.15 -9.30
C THR A 60 2.59 -3.85 -10.65
N ALA A 61 2.45 -2.57 -11.03
CA ALA A 61 1.83 -2.19 -12.30
C ALA A 61 2.51 -0.98 -12.93
N ILE A 62 2.12 -0.66 -14.15
CA ILE A 62 2.34 0.63 -14.79
C ILE A 62 1.51 1.73 -14.11
N ASN A 63 1.67 3.00 -14.51
CA ASN A 63 0.83 4.08 -13.97
C ASN A 63 -0.66 3.78 -14.23
N PRO A 64 -1.51 3.83 -13.19
CA PRO A 64 -2.89 3.38 -13.29
C PRO A 64 -3.78 4.40 -14.02
N THR A 65 -4.83 3.89 -14.64
CA THR A 65 -6.03 4.69 -14.93
C THR A 65 -6.81 4.94 -13.63
N PRO A 66 -7.74 5.90 -13.61
CA PRO A 66 -8.63 6.06 -12.46
C PRO A 66 -9.50 4.83 -12.10
N ALA A 67 -9.67 3.91 -13.05
CA ALA A 67 -10.39 2.65 -12.81
C ALA A 67 -9.51 1.57 -12.15
N GLY A 68 -8.18 1.74 -12.19
CA GLY A 68 -7.21 0.74 -11.71
C GLY A 68 -6.86 -0.31 -12.75
N GLU A 69 -5.78 -1.08 -12.48
CA GLU A 69 -5.21 -2.04 -13.45
C GLU A 69 -5.37 -3.50 -13.03
N GLY A 70 -6.14 -3.77 -11.96
CA GLY A 70 -6.41 -5.13 -11.50
C GLY A 70 -5.22 -5.84 -10.85
N LYS A 71 -4.26 -5.11 -10.27
CA LYS A 71 -3.11 -5.71 -9.56
C LYS A 71 -3.51 -6.76 -8.53
N THR A 72 -4.44 -6.40 -7.64
CA THR A 72 -4.89 -7.31 -6.57
C THR A 72 -5.53 -8.56 -7.15
N THR A 73 -6.34 -8.42 -8.20
CA THR A 73 -6.93 -9.54 -8.95
C THR A 73 -5.86 -10.45 -9.54
N VAL A 74 -4.83 -9.87 -10.18
CA VAL A 74 -3.68 -10.63 -10.72
C VAL A 74 -2.87 -11.29 -9.61
N THR A 75 -2.65 -10.59 -8.48
CA THR A 75 -1.93 -11.14 -7.31
C THR A 75 -2.63 -12.38 -6.76
N ILE A 76 -3.94 -12.31 -6.62
CA ILE A 76 -4.76 -13.43 -6.12
C ILE A 76 -4.80 -14.56 -7.14
N GLY A 77 -5.10 -14.26 -8.41
CA GLY A 77 -5.16 -15.26 -9.47
C GLY A 77 -3.82 -15.96 -9.71
N LEU A 78 -2.70 -15.26 -9.58
CA LEU A 78 -1.36 -15.89 -9.62
C LEU A 78 -1.16 -16.84 -8.41
N GLY A 79 -1.60 -16.44 -7.21
CA GLY A 79 -1.55 -17.31 -6.05
C GLY A 79 -2.35 -18.60 -6.25
N ASP A 80 -3.58 -18.47 -6.76
CA ASP A 80 -4.43 -19.62 -7.06
C ASP A 80 -3.83 -20.49 -8.18
N ALA A 81 -3.24 -19.87 -9.22
CA ALA A 81 -2.58 -20.60 -10.31
C ALA A 81 -1.36 -21.40 -9.82
N LEU A 82 -0.51 -20.82 -8.97
CA LEU A 82 0.64 -21.52 -8.37
C LEU A 82 0.18 -22.66 -7.47
N ARG A 83 -0.90 -22.48 -6.71
CA ARG A 83 -1.49 -23.55 -5.90
C ARG A 83 -2.03 -24.70 -6.78
N ARG A 84 -2.71 -24.38 -7.88
CA ARG A 84 -3.14 -25.36 -8.89
C ARG A 84 -1.96 -26.14 -9.50
N ALA A 85 -0.80 -25.49 -9.64
CA ALA A 85 0.46 -26.11 -10.04
C ALA A 85 1.13 -26.95 -8.92
N GLY A 86 0.44 -27.19 -7.79
CA GLY A 86 0.90 -28.02 -6.68
C GLY A 86 1.93 -27.36 -5.77
N LYS A 87 2.07 -26.03 -5.82
CA LYS A 87 2.99 -25.30 -4.95
C LYS A 87 2.36 -24.95 -3.61
N LYS A 88 3.17 -24.89 -2.54
CA LYS A 88 2.76 -24.37 -1.24
C LYS A 88 2.87 -22.85 -1.26
N VAL A 89 1.73 -22.19 -1.39
CA VAL A 89 1.63 -20.75 -1.66
C VAL A 89 0.89 -20.02 -0.55
N MET A 90 1.30 -18.79 -0.30
CA MET A 90 0.56 -17.83 0.53
C MET A 90 0.57 -16.46 -0.14
N ILE A 91 -0.55 -15.76 -0.06
CA ILE A 91 -0.71 -14.39 -0.59
C ILE A 91 -0.64 -13.41 0.58
N ALA A 92 0.06 -12.29 0.42
CA ALA A 92 0.15 -11.24 1.44
C ALA A 92 -0.35 -9.90 0.87
N LEU A 93 -1.47 -9.39 1.39
CA LEU A 93 -2.20 -8.23 0.88
C LEU A 93 -2.34 -7.14 1.94
N ARG A 94 -2.70 -5.93 1.47
CA ARG A 94 -3.12 -4.83 2.34
C ARG A 94 -4.59 -4.97 2.72
N GLU A 95 -4.91 -4.51 3.93
CA GLU A 95 -6.27 -4.33 4.38
C GLU A 95 -6.87 -3.07 3.73
N PRO A 96 -8.09 -3.12 3.17
CA PRO A 96 -8.74 -1.96 2.58
C PRO A 96 -9.24 -0.96 3.63
N SER A 97 -9.16 0.34 3.31
CA SER A 97 -9.72 1.44 4.10
C SER A 97 -11.19 1.67 3.74
N LEU A 98 -12.01 2.00 4.73
CA LEU A 98 -13.45 2.28 4.54
C LEU A 98 -13.72 3.46 3.60
N GLY A 99 -12.99 4.55 3.77
CA GLY A 99 -13.22 5.77 2.99
C GLY A 99 -13.25 5.54 1.48
N PRO A 100 -12.23 4.89 0.89
CA PRO A 100 -12.25 4.50 -0.53
C PRO A 100 -13.41 3.59 -0.92
N CYS A 101 -13.83 2.67 -0.06
CA CYS A 101 -14.96 1.76 -0.34
C CYS A 101 -16.27 2.52 -0.57
N PHE A 102 -16.53 3.55 0.23
CA PHE A 102 -17.69 4.42 0.10
C PHE A 102 -17.48 5.60 -0.88
N GLY A 103 -16.26 5.80 -1.38
CA GLY A 103 -15.86 6.86 -2.30
C GLY A 103 -15.96 6.50 -3.77
N ILE A 104 -14.81 6.46 -4.46
CA ILE A 104 -14.72 6.21 -5.91
C ILE A 104 -14.29 4.78 -6.22
N LYS A 105 -13.45 4.21 -5.34
CA LYS A 105 -12.69 3.01 -5.65
C LYS A 105 -13.31 1.79 -4.99
N GLY A 106 -13.46 0.71 -5.74
CA GLY A 106 -13.75 -0.61 -5.21
C GLY A 106 -12.75 -1.05 -4.14
N GLY A 107 -13.14 -1.99 -3.29
CA GLY A 107 -12.30 -2.56 -2.24
C GLY A 107 -11.04 -3.23 -2.77
N ALA A 108 -10.12 -3.56 -1.86
CA ALA A 108 -8.88 -4.23 -2.20
C ALA A 108 -8.98 -5.76 -2.07
N ALA A 109 -10.15 -6.34 -2.33
CA ALA A 109 -10.40 -7.79 -2.21
C ALA A 109 -10.14 -8.59 -3.50
N GLY A 110 -9.71 -7.94 -4.59
CA GLY A 110 -9.65 -8.52 -5.92
C GLY A 110 -10.94 -8.28 -6.69
N GLY A 111 -11.21 -9.09 -7.73
CA GLY A 111 -12.44 -8.99 -8.52
C GLY A 111 -12.67 -10.22 -9.39
N GLY A 112 -13.91 -10.40 -9.86
CA GLY A 112 -14.34 -11.58 -10.60
C GLY A 112 -14.10 -12.86 -9.80
N TYR A 113 -13.53 -13.85 -10.43
CA TYR A 113 -13.21 -15.14 -9.81
C TYR A 113 -11.85 -15.17 -9.11
N SER A 114 -11.15 -14.02 -8.99
CA SER A 114 -9.90 -13.87 -8.24
C SER A 114 -10.10 -12.88 -7.10
N GLN A 115 -10.69 -13.35 -6.00
CA GLN A 115 -11.01 -12.57 -4.81
C GLN A 115 -10.52 -13.27 -3.54
N VAL A 116 -10.20 -12.48 -2.51
CA VAL A 116 -10.09 -12.95 -1.12
C VAL A 116 -11.43 -12.78 -0.41
N VAL A 117 -11.77 -13.77 0.39
CA VAL A 117 -13.07 -13.89 1.05
C VAL A 117 -12.93 -14.17 2.54
N PRO A 118 -13.86 -13.67 3.37
CA PRO A 118 -15.14 -13.00 3.05
C PRO A 118 -14.96 -11.52 2.67
N MET A 119 -15.27 -11.17 1.43
CA MET A 119 -15.00 -9.88 0.82
C MET A 119 -15.71 -8.72 1.55
N GLU A 120 -16.98 -8.89 1.90
CA GLU A 120 -17.77 -7.90 2.63
C GLU A 120 -17.15 -7.54 3.98
N LYS A 121 -16.80 -8.54 4.80
CA LYS A 121 -16.14 -8.34 6.10
C LYS A 121 -14.82 -7.59 5.95
N LEU A 122 -14.01 -8.00 4.96
CA LEU A 122 -12.72 -7.38 4.67
C LEU A 122 -12.86 -5.90 4.34
N ASN A 123 -13.83 -5.52 3.53
CA ASN A 123 -14.00 -4.14 3.05
C ASN A 123 -14.72 -3.22 4.05
N LEU A 124 -15.45 -3.75 5.02
CA LEU A 124 -16.23 -2.98 5.98
C LEU A 124 -15.59 -3.01 7.38
N HIS A 125 -15.85 -4.04 8.15
CA HIS A 125 -15.32 -4.22 9.50
C HIS A 125 -14.65 -5.59 9.60
N PHE A 126 -13.34 -5.62 9.34
CA PHE A 126 -12.59 -6.86 9.27
C PHE A 126 -12.36 -7.48 10.67
N THR A 127 -11.22 -7.22 11.28
CA THR A 127 -10.86 -7.75 12.60
C THR A 127 -10.63 -6.66 13.64
N GLY A 128 -10.85 -5.39 13.26
CA GLY A 128 -10.75 -4.24 14.15
C GLY A 128 -9.40 -3.52 14.09
N ASP A 129 -8.48 -3.88 13.20
CA ASP A 129 -7.13 -3.29 13.13
C ASP A 129 -7.18 -1.79 12.83
N PHE A 130 -8.02 -1.37 11.87
CA PHE A 130 -8.20 0.05 11.55
C PHE A 130 -8.81 0.85 12.71
N HIS A 131 -9.77 0.28 13.42
CA HIS A 131 -10.32 0.90 14.62
C HIS A 131 -9.25 1.07 15.71
N ALA A 132 -8.41 0.06 15.93
CA ALA A 132 -7.31 0.12 16.88
C ALA A 132 -6.30 1.22 16.53
N ILE A 133 -5.92 1.34 15.25
CA ILE A 133 -5.00 2.37 14.74
C ILE A 133 -5.61 3.76 14.92
N THR A 134 -6.89 3.93 14.53
CA THR A 134 -7.62 5.20 14.70
C THR A 134 -7.66 5.59 16.17
N SER A 135 -7.97 4.63 17.06
CA SER A 135 -8.07 4.87 18.50
C SER A 135 -6.72 5.24 19.11
N ALA A 136 -5.64 4.56 18.74
CA ALA A 136 -4.29 4.84 19.23
C ALA A 136 -3.79 6.23 18.78
N ASN A 137 -4.01 6.60 17.53
CA ASN A 137 -3.65 7.92 17.01
C ASN A 137 -4.45 9.04 17.71
N ASN A 138 -5.75 8.84 17.88
CA ASN A 138 -6.61 9.84 18.50
C ASN A 138 -6.42 9.92 20.03
N LEU A 139 -6.02 8.83 20.70
CA LEU A 139 -5.55 8.88 22.09
C LEU A 139 -4.33 9.77 22.23
N LEU A 140 -3.34 9.65 21.34
CA LEU A 140 -2.16 10.50 21.34
C LEU A 140 -2.53 11.98 21.14
N ALA A 141 -3.46 12.29 20.22
CA ALA A 141 -3.95 13.64 20.00
C ALA A 141 -4.72 14.19 21.22
N ALA A 142 -5.54 13.36 21.86
CA ALA A 142 -6.25 13.75 23.09
C ALA A 142 -5.29 14.02 24.25
N ALA A 143 -4.23 13.20 24.38
CA ALA A 143 -3.22 13.39 25.41
C ALA A 143 -2.41 14.69 25.20
N LEU A 144 -2.12 15.02 23.94
CA LEU A 144 -1.48 16.30 23.58
C LEU A 144 -2.32 17.49 24.00
N ASP A 145 -3.61 17.51 23.64
CA ASP A 145 -4.51 18.61 24.00
C ASP A 145 -4.75 18.69 25.51
N ASN A 146 -4.85 17.54 26.18
CA ASN A 146 -4.93 17.50 27.64
C ASN A 146 -3.64 18.08 28.28
N HIS A 147 -2.46 17.78 27.74
CA HIS A 147 -1.20 18.36 28.22
C HIS A 147 -1.21 19.89 28.10
N LEU A 148 -1.66 20.44 26.96
CA LEU A 148 -1.80 21.88 26.77
C LEU A 148 -2.78 22.50 27.79
N GLN A 149 -3.92 21.86 28.01
CA GLN A 149 -4.96 22.33 28.95
C GLN A 149 -4.50 22.29 30.41
N GLN A 150 -3.71 21.30 30.80
CA GLN A 150 -3.24 21.07 32.18
C GLN A 150 -1.93 21.81 32.52
N GLY A 151 -1.60 22.87 31.80
CA GLY A 151 -0.52 23.79 32.12
C GLY A 151 0.73 23.67 31.26
N ASN A 152 0.74 22.83 30.25
CA ASN A 152 1.78 22.78 29.20
C ASN A 152 3.21 22.79 29.74
N SER A 153 3.52 21.90 30.67
CA SER A 153 4.84 21.86 31.32
C SER A 153 6.01 21.57 30.37
N LEU A 154 5.74 20.97 29.21
CA LEU A 154 6.73 20.74 28.15
C LEU A 154 7.01 22.01 27.31
N GLY A 155 6.22 23.07 27.47
CA GLY A 155 6.38 24.30 26.69
C GLY A 155 6.09 24.13 25.20
N ILE A 156 5.10 23.32 24.87
CA ILE A 156 4.67 23.09 23.48
C ILE A 156 4.12 24.40 22.90
N ASP A 157 4.57 24.76 21.70
CA ASP A 157 3.97 25.84 20.92
C ASP A 157 2.69 25.33 20.21
N PRO A 158 1.49 25.83 20.56
CA PRO A 158 0.25 25.40 19.94
C PRO A 158 0.17 25.63 18.42
N LYS A 159 1.03 26.50 17.87
CA LYS A 159 1.15 26.74 16.42
C LYS A 159 2.14 25.80 15.72
N ARG A 160 2.82 24.95 16.48
CA ARG A 160 3.83 24.00 15.95
C ARG A 160 3.49 22.55 16.29
N ILE A 161 2.21 22.23 16.35
CA ILE A 161 1.69 20.87 16.48
C ILE A 161 1.68 20.26 15.08
N VAL A 162 2.33 19.09 14.94
CA VAL A 162 2.43 18.36 13.67
C VAL A 162 1.57 17.10 13.66
N LEU A 163 1.19 16.57 14.82
CA LEU A 163 0.28 15.45 14.95
C LEU A 163 -1.11 15.85 14.46
N LYS A 164 -1.71 15.00 13.64
CA LYS A 164 -3.08 15.18 13.12
C LYS A 164 -3.99 14.09 13.69
N ARG A 165 -5.25 14.42 13.87
CA ARG A 165 -6.31 13.44 14.17
C ARG A 165 -6.58 12.58 12.94
N CYS A 166 -7.28 11.48 13.13
CA CYS A 166 -7.65 10.65 12.00
C CYS A 166 -9.07 10.10 12.09
N LEU A 167 -9.61 9.79 10.91
CA LEU A 167 -10.89 9.13 10.71
C LEU A 167 -10.79 8.28 9.45
N ASP A 168 -11.27 7.03 9.50
CA ASP A 168 -11.22 6.16 8.31
C ASP A 168 -12.45 6.36 7.41
N MET A 169 -12.66 7.61 7.01
CA MET A 169 -13.71 8.03 6.08
C MET A 169 -13.25 9.23 5.24
N ASN A 170 -13.76 9.33 4.01
CA ASN A 170 -13.49 10.46 3.13
C ASN A 170 -14.33 11.66 3.54
N ASP A 171 -13.75 12.62 4.27
CA ASP A 171 -14.45 13.83 4.72
C ASP A 171 -13.59 15.09 4.52
N ARG A 172 -13.83 15.79 3.40
CA ARG A 172 -13.10 17.03 3.08
C ARG A 172 -13.33 18.18 4.06
N ALA A 173 -14.45 18.18 4.77
CA ALA A 173 -14.77 19.24 5.73
C ALA A 173 -13.84 19.21 6.95
N LEU A 174 -13.23 18.06 7.24
CA LEU A 174 -12.32 17.89 8.36
C LEU A 174 -10.85 18.24 8.04
N ARG A 175 -10.54 18.69 6.82
CA ARG A 175 -9.15 19.01 6.44
C ARG A 175 -8.56 20.13 7.29
N ASN A 176 -9.35 21.16 7.57
CA ASN A 176 -8.95 22.28 8.41
C ASN A 176 -10.13 22.59 9.34
N ILE A 177 -9.92 22.49 10.62
CA ILE A 177 -10.94 22.70 11.66
C ILE A 177 -10.38 23.55 12.79
N VAL A 178 -11.25 24.11 13.60
CA VAL A 178 -10.88 24.77 14.87
C VAL A 178 -11.41 23.92 16.01
N ILE A 179 -10.56 23.59 16.97
CA ILE A 179 -10.89 22.82 18.16
C ILE A 179 -10.75 23.66 19.42
N GLY A 180 -11.23 23.14 20.56
CA GLY A 180 -11.17 23.82 21.86
C GLY A 180 -12.12 25.01 21.97
N MET A 181 -13.11 25.13 21.08
CA MET A 181 -14.15 26.17 21.14
C MET A 181 -15.04 25.97 22.35
N GLY A 182 -15.48 27.08 22.94
CA GLY A 182 -16.40 27.03 24.08
C GLY A 182 -15.81 27.68 25.33
N LYS A 183 -15.94 27.03 26.49
CA LYS A 183 -15.47 27.55 27.77
C LYS A 183 -13.99 27.19 27.99
N ARG A 184 -13.36 27.83 28.98
CA ARG A 184 -11.95 27.55 29.35
C ARG A 184 -11.67 26.07 29.64
N VAL A 185 -12.67 25.33 30.10
CA VAL A 185 -12.56 23.89 30.40
C VAL A 185 -12.57 22.99 29.14
N ASP A 186 -12.98 23.54 27.99
CA ASP A 186 -13.12 22.80 26.74
C ASP A 186 -11.81 22.70 25.95
N GLY A 187 -10.74 23.32 26.44
CA GLY A 187 -9.39 23.19 25.86
C GLY A 187 -8.80 24.51 25.35
N VAL A 188 -7.66 24.40 24.70
CA VAL A 188 -6.95 25.53 24.05
C VAL A 188 -7.46 25.66 22.62
N VAL A 189 -7.98 26.84 22.26
CA VAL A 189 -8.45 27.10 20.89
C VAL A 189 -7.26 27.09 19.94
N ARG A 190 -7.30 26.21 18.94
CA ARG A 190 -6.29 26.10 17.89
C ARG A 190 -6.85 25.50 16.60
N GLU A 191 -6.13 25.70 15.51
CA GLU A 191 -6.35 24.96 14.28
C GLU A 191 -5.92 23.49 14.46
N ASP A 192 -6.65 22.58 13.86
CA ASP A 192 -6.31 21.16 13.78
C ASP A 192 -6.75 20.59 12.43
N HIS A 193 -6.33 19.37 12.16
CA HIS A 193 -6.56 18.69 10.88
C HIS A 193 -6.87 17.22 11.12
N PHE A 194 -7.76 16.67 10.28
CA PHE A 194 -7.92 15.23 10.16
C PHE A 194 -7.24 14.71 8.91
N ILE A 195 -6.66 13.53 9.03
CA ILE A 195 -6.19 12.70 7.93
C ILE A 195 -6.93 11.37 7.94
N ILE A 196 -6.97 10.68 6.80
CA ILE A 196 -7.53 9.33 6.76
C ILE A 196 -6.61 8.37 7.54
N THR A 197 -7.18 7.37 8.19
CA THR A 197 -6.43 6.44 9.07
C THR A 197 -5.19 5.82 8.39
N VAL A 198 -5.30 5.46 7.13
CA VAL A 198 -4.21 4.89 6.32
C VAL A 198 -3.06 5.86 6.00
N ALA A 199 -3.25 7.15 6.27
CA ALA A 199 -2.23 8.19 6.14
C ALA A 199 -1.47 8.48 7.44
N THR A 200 -1.90 7.88 8.56
CA THR A 200 -1.27 8.12 9.87
C THR A 200 0.10 7.48 9.97
N GLU A 201 0.98 8.10 10.77
CA GLU A 201 2.25 7.49 11.13
C GLU A 201 2.07 6.20 11.93
N VAL A 202 0.99 6.10 12.74
CA VAL A 202 0.65 4.88 13.49
C VAL A 202 0.40 3.69 12.55
N MET A 203 -0.30 3.90 11.42
CA MET A 203 -0.47 2.88 10.38
C MET A 203 0.87 2.45 9.79
N ALA A 204 1.73 3.41 9.44
CA ALA A 204 3.06 3.12 8.89
C ALA A 204 3.92 2.35 9.90
N ILE A 205 3.89 2.75 11.18
CA ILE A 205 4.59 2.07 12.27
C ILE A 205 4.12 0.63 12.42
N LEU A 206 2.80 0.38 12.50
CA LEU A 206 2.25 -0.98 12.61
C LEU A 206 2.71 -1.85 11.44
N CYS A 207 2.77 -1.29 10.22
CA CYS A 207 3.21 -2.03 9.03
C CYS A 207 4.71 -2.30 8.97
N LEU A 208 5.54 -1.49 9.64
CA LEU A 208 7.00 -1.64 9.63
C LEU A 208 7.54 -2.32 10.90
N ALA A 209 6.74 -2.41 11.95
CA ALA A 209 7.12 -3.08 13.18
C ALA A 209 7.26 -4.60 12.99
N GLU A 210 8.30 -5.17 13.62
CA GLU A 210 8.57 -6.60 13.60
C GLU A 210 7.84 -7.35 14.71
N ASP A 211 7.69 -6.74 15.87
CA ASP A 211 6.99 -7.30 17.03
C ASP A 211 6.38 -6.18 17.90
N ILE A 212 5.78 -6.57 19.03
CA ILE A 212 5.12 -5.64 19.96
C ILE A 212 6.12 -4.69 20.65
N ARG A 213 7.37 -5.09 20.83
CA ARG A 213 8.42 -4.25 21.43
C ARG A 213 8.89 -3.21 20.44
N ASP A 214 9.22 -3.62 19.21
CA ASP A 214 9.57 -2.69 18.14
C ASP A 214 8.41 -1.72 17.84
N LEU A 215 7.14 -2.20 17.89
CA LEU A 215 5.97 -1.33 17.80
C LEU A 215 6.00 -0.23 18.87
N SER A 216 6.18 -0.61 20.14
CA SER A 216 6.22 0.33 21.26
C SER A 216 7.38 1.32 21.15
N GLU A 217 8.56 0.85 20.76
CA GLU A 217 9.73 1.69 20.56
C GLU A 217 9.52 2.69 19.42
N ARG A 218 8.93 2.26 18.30
CA ARG A 218 8.57 3.14 17.18
C ARG A 218 7.54 4.19 17.59
N LEU A 219 6.45 3.78 18.26
CA LEU A 219 5.44 4.71 18.78
C LEU A 219 6.05 5.77 19.68
N SER A 220 7.05 5.43 20.52
CA SER A 220 7.70 6.35 21.43
C SER A 220 8.38 7.54 20.72
N ARG A 221 8.85 7.33 19.47
CA ARG A 221 9.57 8.32 18.66
C ARG A 221 8.66 9.23 17.84
N ILE A 222 7.34 9.00 17.76
CA ILE A 222 6.43 9.89 17.03
C ILE A 222 6.62 11.32 17.53
N ILE A 223 6.97 12.23 16.64
CA ILE A 223 7.02 13.66 16.94
C ILE A 223 5.63 14.22 16.86
N VAL A 224 5.12 14.79 17.95
CA VAL A 224 3.76 15.32 18.06
C VAL A 224 3.70 16.83 17.88
N ALA A 225 4.75 17.54 18.31
CA ALA A 225 4.83 19.00 18.30
C ALA A 225 6.28 19.47 18.47
N TYR A 226 6.46 20.78 18.44
CA TYR A 226 7.70 21.43 18.83
C TYR A 226 7.46 22.42 19.97
N THR A 227 8.44 22.59 20.86
CA THR A 227 8.41 23.61 21.92
C THR A 227 8.59 25.02 21.33
N TYR A 228 8.34 26.07 22.12
CA TYR A 228 8.66 27.46 21.75
C TYR A 228 10.14 27.66 21.37
N GLN A 229 11.06 26.82 21.90
CA GLN A 229 12.48 26.83 21.57
C GLN A 229 12.82 25.97 20.35
N GLY A 230 11.84 25.33 19.71
CA GLY A 230 12.05 24.51 18.52
C GLY A 230 12.50 23.07 18.79
N LYS A 231 12.49 22.60 20.03
CA LYS A 231 12.81 21.21 20.35
C LYS A 231 11.62 20.30 20.03
N PRO A 232 11.83 19.11 19.43
CA PRO A 232 10.76 18.17 19.20
C PRO A 232 10.21 17.63 20.53
N VAL A 233 8.89 17.42 20.57
CA VAL A 233 8.17 16.72 21.65
C VAL A 233 7.62 15.44 21.05
N THR A 234 7.86 14.32 21.74
CA THR A 234 7.51 12.98 21.26
C THR A 234 6.31 12.39 22.03
N ALA A 235 5.78 11.29 21.52
CA ALA A 235 4.76 10.50 22.24
C ALA A 235 5.28 9.98 23.59
N ALA A 236 6.58 9.69 23.70
CA ALA A 236 7.21 9.29 24.97
C ALA A 236 7.13 10.40 26.02
N ASP A 237 7.31 11.68 25.62
CA ASP A 237 7.23 12.83 26.51
C ASP A 237 5.80 12.99 27.08
N LEU A 238 4.78 12.62 26.32
CA LEU A 238 3.37 12.61 26.76
C LEU A 238 3.01 11.40 27.63
N LYS A 239 3.89 10.39 27.75
CA LYS A 239 3.74 9.21 28.61
C LYS A 239 2.53 8.32 28.29
N VAL A 240 2.09 8.28 27.01
CA VAL A 240 0.91 7.49 26.58
C VAL A 240 1.25 6.28 25.70
N VAL A 241 2.54 6.05 25.42
CA VAL A 241 3.01 4.97 24.53
C VAL A 241 2.49 3.60 24.98
N GLY A 242 2.53 3.29 26.28
CA GLY A 242 2.02 2.02 26.80
C GLY A 242 0.55 1.81 26.50
N ALA A 243 -0.29 2.85 26.66
CA ALA A 243 -1.72 2.79 26.35
C ALA A 243 -1.98 2.63 24.84
N MET A 244 -1.21 3.31 23.99
CA MET A 244 -1.26 3.11 22.54
C MET A 244 -0.88 1.68 22.15
N THR A 245 0.17 1.12 22.77
CA THR A 245 0.62 -0.26 22.53
C THR A 245 -0.46 -1.26 22.94
N VAL A 246 -1.16 -1.05 24.06
CA VAL A 246 -2.29 -1.88 24.51
C VAL A 246 -3.44 -1.87 23.49
N LEU A 247 -3.79 -0.70 22.92
CA LEU A 247 -4.80 -0.61 21.88
C LEU A 247 -4.41 -1.39 20.62
N LEU A 248 -3.12 -1.48 20.30
CA LEU A 248 -2.58 -2.10 19.08
C LEU A 248 -2.14 -3.56 19.27
N LYS A 249 -2.24 -4.13 20.48
CA LYS A 249 -1.68 -5.46 20.79
C LYS A 249 -2.24 -6.58 19.93
N ASP A 250 -3.52 -6.52 19.58
CA ASP A 250 -4.16 -7.51 18.73
C ASP A 250 -4.05 -7.12 17.24
N ALA A 251 -4.06 -5.83 16.95
CA ALA A 251 -3.91 -5.31 15.59
C ALA A 251 -2.55 -5.60 14.96
N ILE A 252 -1.48 -5.81 15.76
CA ILE A 252 -0.16 -6.15 15.22
C ILE A 252 -0.05 -7.60 14.73
N ARG A 253 -0.99 -8.47 15.09
CA ARG A 253 -1.03 -9.86 14.63
C ARG A 253 -1.68 -9.96 13.26
N PRO A 254 -1.01 -10.57 12.26
CA PRO A 254 -1.55 -10.69 10.91
C PRO A 254 -2.86 -11.49 10.86
N ASN A 255 -3.72 -11.14 9.91
CA ASN A 255 -5.00 -11.81 9.70
C ASN A 255 -4.88 -12.88 8.62
N LEU A 256 -5.41 -14.08 8.90
CA LEU A 256 -5.52 -15.18 7.96
C LEU A 256 -6.94 -15.26 7.38
N ILE A 257 -7.02 -15.35 6.07
CA ILE A 257 -8.24 -15.58 5.27
C ILE A 257 -7.93 -16.52 4.11
N GLN A 258 -8.81 -16.62 3.13
CA GLN A 258 -8.68 -17.47 1.96
C GLN A 258 -9.08 -16.73 0.67
N THR A 259 -8.64 -17.26 -0.47
CA THR A 259 -9.21 -16.90 -1.78
C THR A 259 -10.49 -17.71 -2.08
N LEU A 260 -11.20 -17.38 -3.18
CA LEU A 260 -12.30 -18.21 -3.69
C LEU A 260 -11.86 -19.66 -3.96
N GLU A 261 -10.62 -19.90 -4.34
CA GLU A 261 -10.04 -21.24 -4.55
C GLU A 261 -9.34 -21.81 -3.31
N HIS A 262 -9.58 -21.20 -2.13
CA HIS A 262 -9.05 -21.62 -0.84
C HIS A 262 -7.52 -21.50 -0.68
N THR A 263 -6.85 -20.69 -1.50
CA THR A 263 -5.44 -20.36 -1.24
C THR A 263 -5.35 -19.52 0.04
N PRO A 264 -4.49 -19.89 1.00
CA PRO A 264 -4.31 -19.09 2.21
C PRO A 264 -3.81 -17.68 1.87
N ALA A 265 -4.42 -16.67 2.47
CA ALA A 265 -4.04 -15.28 2.30
C ALA A 265 -3.91 -14.57 3.65
N ILE A 266 -2.86 -13.78 3.79
CA ILE A 266 -2.67 -12.86 4.91
C ILE A 266 -3.07 -11.47 4.46
N VAL A 267 -3.93 -10.81 5.25
CA VAL A 267 -4.30 -9.41 5.03
C VAL A 267 -3.96 -8.61 6.28
N HIS A 268 -3.08 -7.62 6.18
CA HIS A 268 -2.64 -6.88 7.35
C HIS A 268 -2.03 -5.52 7.00
N GLY A 269 -2.59 -4.46 7.61
CA GLY A 269 -2.19 -3.08 7.40
C GLY A 269 -2.49 -2.55 5.99
N GLY A 270 -2.68 -1.24 5.85
CA GLY A 270 -3.13 -0.65 4.60
C GLY A 270 -2.60 0.76 4.31
N PRO A 271 -1.30 1.06 4.48
CA PRO A 271 -0.78 2.40 4.24
C PRO A 271 -0.91 2.77 2.76
N PHE A 272 -1.25 4.03 2.47
CA PHE A 272 -1.34 4.52 1.10
C PHE A 272 0.04 4.69 0.47
N ALA A 273 0.18 4.29 -0.81
CA ALA A 273 1.45 4.35 -1.53
C ALA A 273 1.84 5.74 -2.05
N ASN A 274 0.93 6.69 -2.08
CA ASN A 274 1.22 8.08 -2.49
C ASN A 274 1.61 9.00 -1.33
N ILE A 275 1.57 8.53 -0.08
CA ILE A 275 1.91 9.30 1.13
C ILE A 275 2.67 8.49 2.19
N ALA A 276 2.74 7.17 2.04
CA ALA A 276 3.46 6.24 2.90
C ALA A 276 4.06 5.13 2.03
N HIS A 277 4.59 4.06 2.63
CA HIS A 277 5.31 3.01 1.88
C HIS A 277 4.39 2.07 1.06
N GLY A 278 3.07 2.10 1.26
CA GLY A 278 2.10 1.51 0.34
C GLY A 278 2.08 -0.01 0.21
N CYS A 279 2.53 -0.72 1.24
CA CYS A 279 2.64 -2.19 1.25
C CYS A 279 1.99 -2.76 2.52
N ASN A 280 1.64 -4.04 2.51
CA ASN A 280 1.23 -4.75 3.74
C ASN A 280 2.38 -4.77 4.76
N SER A 281 2.10 -5.26 5.97
CA SER A 281 3.07 -5.22 7.04
C SER A 281 4.30 -6.14 6.80
N VAL A 282 5.42 -5.76 7.38
CA VAL A 282 6.62 -6.60 7.47
C VAL A 282 6.29 -7.93 8.14
N ARG A 283 5.53 -7.87 9.23
CA ARG A 283 5.12 -9.05 9.99
C ARG A 283 4.29 -10.04 9.15
N ALA A 284 3.34 -9.53 8.35
CA ALA A 284 2.57 -10.34 7.41
C ALA A 284 3.45 -11.03 6.36
N THR A 285 4.34 -10.27 5.72
CA THR A 285 5.24 -10.81 4.69
C THR A 285 6.21 -11.84 5.27
N LYS A 286 6.83 -11.57 6.42
CA LYS A 286 7.73 -12.52 7.08
C LYS A 286 6.99 -13.78 7.55
N THR A 287 5.77 -13.64 8.08
CA THR A 287 4.93 -14.80 8.45
C THR A 287 4.61 -15.66 7.23
N ALA A 288 4.20 -15.05 6.12
CA ALA A 288 3.95 -15.79 4.89
C ALA A 288 5.20 -16.52 4.37
N LEU A 289 6.35 -15.84 4.34
CA LEU A 289 7.64 -16.41 3.87
C LEU A 289 8.13 -17.58 4.73
N ARG A 290 7.80 -17.61 6.00
CA ARG A 290 8.14 -18.70 6.93
C ARG A 290 7.12 -19.83 6.94
N SER A 291 5.96 -19.62 6.32
CA SER A 291 4.83 -20.57 6.33
C SER A 291 4.59 -21.22 4.96
N ALA A 292 5.15 -20.67 3.87
CA ALA A 292 4.96 -21.16 2.51
C ALA A 292 6.26 -21.11 1.70
N ASP A 293 6.32 -21.92 0.62
CA ASP A 293 7.48 -21.97 -0.27
C ASP A 293 7.50 -20.77 -1.24
N TYR A 294 6.31 -20.28 -1.61
CA TYR A 294 6.12 -19.13 -2.49
C TYR A 294 5.17 -18.13 -1.86
N VAL A 295 5.56 -16.87 -1.84
CA VAL A 295 4.76 -15.76 -1.32
C VAL A 295 4.57 -14.73 -2.40
N ILE A 296 3.32 -14.39 -2.70
CA ILE A 296 2.96 -13.33 -3.61
C ILE A 296 2.49 -12.13 -2.79
N THR A 297 3.06 -10.98 -3.05
CA THR A 297 2.64 -9.72 -2.41
C THR A 297 2.53 -8.61 -3.45
N GLU A 298 1.78 -7.54 -3.11
CA GLU A 298 1.62 -6.40 -4.00
C GLU A 298 2.14 -5.10 -3.37
N ALA A 299 2.49 -4.14 -4.24
CA ALA A 299 2.75 -2.76 -3.87
C ALA A 299 1.72 -1.83 -4.52
N GLY A 300 1.31 -0.78 -3.80
CA GLY A 300 0.25 0.14 -4.23
C GLY A 300 0.62 0.98 -5.44
N PHE A 301 -0.37 1.24 -6.32
CA PHE A 301 -0.20 2.05 -7.54
C PHE A 301 0.83 1.48 -8.52
N GLY A 302 1.56 2.34 -9.22
CA GLY A 302 2.57 1.97 -10.19
C GLY A 302 3.92 1.61 -9.58
N ALA A 303 4.80 1.02 -10.39
CA ALA A 303 6.13 0.62 -9.94
C ALA A 303 7.02 1.82 -9.57
N ASP A 304 6.72 2.99 -10.08
CA ASP A 304 7.37 4.25 -9.74
C ASP A 304 7.07 4.75 -8.32
N LEU A 305 5.98 4.29 -7.71
CA LEU A 305 5.57 4.65 -6.35
C LEU A 305 5.64 3.45 -5.39
N GLY A 306 4.74 2.49 -5.57
CA GLY A 306 4.59 1.40 -4.61
C GLY A 306 5.77 0.44 -4.64
N ALA A 307 6.23 0.00 -5.82
CA ALA A 307 7.36 -0.92 -5.88
C ALA A 307 8.67 -0.24 -5.46
N GLU A 308 8.90 1.03 -5.83
CA GLU A 308 10.05 1.80 -5.35
C GLU A 308 10.11 1.78 -3.83
N LYS A 309 9.01 2.13 -3.14
CA LYS A 309 8.95 2.16 -1.67
C LYS A 309 9.01 0.77 -1.03
N PHE A 310 8.42 -0.24 -1.68
CA PHE A 310 8.56 -1.62 -1.25
C PHE A 310 10.04 -2.03 -1.23
N LEU A 311 10.78 -1.67 -2.27
CA LEU A 311 12.19 -2.02 -2.44
C LEU A 311 13.10 -1.13 -1.57
N ASP A 312 13.02 0.19 -1.68
CA ASP A 312 13.91 1.12 -0.97
C ASP A 312 13.59 1.32 0.52
N ILE A 313 12.35 1.09 0.94
CA ILE A 313 11.96 1.25 2.35
C ILE A 313 11.72 -0.11 3.00
N LYS A 314 10.67 -0.84 2.59
CA LYS A 314 10.25 -2.06 3.29
C LYS A 314 11.28 -3.18 3.22
N CYS A 315 11.76 -3.51 2.01
CA CYS A 315 12.76 -4.58 1.83
C CYS A 315 14.06 -4.24 2.54
N ARG A 316 14.52 -2.99 2.42
CA ARG A 316 15.72 -2.50 3.12
C ARG A 316 15.60 -2.66 4.63
N MET A 317 14.51 -2.15 5.23
CA MET A 317 14.32 -2.16 6.69
C MET A 317 14.10 -3.56 7.26
N ALA A 318 13.43 -4.43 6.50
CA ALA A 318 13.05 -5.78 6.97
C ALA A 318 14.01 -6.89 6.53
N GLY A 319 15.04 -6.57 5.74
CA GLY A 319 15.97 -7.58 5.22
C GLY A 319 15.33 -8.53 4.19
N LEU A 320 14.29 -8.07 3.48
CA LEU A 320 13.60 -8.86 2.47
C LEU A 320 14.31 -8.75 1.11
N ARG A 321 14.28 -9.84 0.35
CA ARG A 321 14.88 -9.90 -1.00
C ARG A 321 13.90 -10.56 -1.96
N PRO A 322 13.22 -9.78 -2.84
CA PRO A 322 12.35 -10.34 -3.85
C PRO A 322 13.10 -11.21 -4.87
N ASP A 323 12.52 -12.37 -5.21
CA ASP A 323 13.08 -13.30 -6.19
C ASP A 323 12.65 -12.94 -7.62
N ALA A 324 11.46 -12.34 -7.80
CA ALA A 324 10.94 -11.89 -9.09
C ALA A 324 9.94 -10.75 -8.93
N ALA A 325 9.70 -10.02 -10.01
CA ALA A 325 8.66 -9.02 -10.12
C ALA A 325 7.69 -9.35 -11.28
N VAL A 326 6.39 -9.23 -11.01
CA VAL A 326 5.33 -9.26 -12.01
C VAL A 326 4.87 -7.82 -12.25
N LEU A 327 5.01 -7.34 -13.48
CA LEU A 327 4.57 -6.01 -13.89
C LEU A 327 3.25 -6.11 -14.65
N VAL A 328 2.17 -5.69 -14.01
CA VAL A 328 0.82 -5.70 -14.59
C VAL A 328 0.65 -4.49 -15.52
N ALA A 329 0.20 -4.74 -16.74
CA ALA A 329 -0.23 -3.73 -17.70
C ALA A 329 -1.64 -4.05 -18.20
N THR A 330 -2.31 -3.03 -18.74
CA THR A 330 -3.57 -3.18 -19.47
C THR A 330 -3.50 -2.39 -20.76
N VAL A 331 -4.14 -2.89 -21.82
CA VAL A 331 -4.26 -2.15 -23.09
C VAL A 331 -4.90 -0.78 -22.83
N ARG A 332 -5.92 -0.73 -21.96
CA ARG A 332 -6.61 0.52 -21.59
C ARG A 332 -5.67 1.54 -20.97
N ALA A 333 -4.81 1.13 -20.02
CA ALA A 333 -3.85 2.05 -19.39
C ALA A 333 -2.80 2.54 -20.39
N LEU A 334 -2.35 1.69 -21.29
CA LEU A 334 -1.40 2.08 -22.33
C LEU A 334 -2.02 3.08 -23.32
N LYS A 335 -3.26 2.84 -23.79
CA LYS A 335 -3.99 3.81 -24.63
C LYS A 335 -4.27 5.13 -23.91
N TYR A 336 -4.62 5.08 -22.61
CA TYR A 336 -4.79 6.27 -21.78
C TYR A 336 -3.48 7.08 -21.69
N ASN A 337 -2.35 6.42 -21.46
CA ASN A 337 -1.02 7.03 -21.49
C ASN A 337 -0.62 7.55 -22.88
N GLY A 338 -1.26 7.07 -23.95
CA GLY A 338 -1.18 7.58 -25.31
C GLY A 338 -2.15 8.71 -25.61
N GLY A 339 -2.87 9.23 -24.60
CA GLY A 339 -3.71 10.43 -24.72
C GLY A 339 -5.18 10.18 -25.06
N ILE A 340 -5.64 8.92 -25.08
CA ILE A 340 -7.05 8.59 -25.37
C ILE A 340 -7.93 8.84 -24.13
N PRO A 341 -9.08 9.55 -24.29
CA PRO A 341 -10.06 9.75 -23.23
C PRO A 341 -10.64 8.43 -22.71
N LYS A 342 -11.07 8.41 -21.43
CA LYS A 342 -11.54 7.21 -20.73
C LYS A 342 -12.73 6.51 -21.40
N ASP A 343 -13.62 7.24 -21.99
CA ASP A 343 -14.83 6.78 -22.66
C ASP A 343 -14.55 6.09 -24.01
N GLN A 344 -13.33 6.22 -24.56
CA GLN A 344 -12.91 5.61 -25.82
C GLN A 344 -11.89 4.49 -25.67
N LEU A 345 -11.53 4.10 -24.44
CA LEU A 345 -10.51 3.07 -24.16
C LEU A 345 -10.89 1.65 -24.58
N SER A 346 -12.17 1.39 -24.87
CA SER A 346 -12.67 0.09 -25.36
C SER A 346 -12.53 -0.12 -26.87
N GLU A 347 -12.24 0.93 -27.63
CA GLU A 347 -12.03 0.86 -29.08
C GLU A 347 -10.58 0.48 -29.40
N GLU A 348 -10.37 -0.36 -30.44
CA GLU A 348 -9.02 -0.69 -30.91
C GLU A 348 -8.30 0.59 -31.39
N ASN A 349 -7.08 0.81 -30.88
CA ASN A 349 -6.27 1.96 -31.28
C ASN A 349 -4.77 1.68 -31.12
N LEU A 350 -4.17 1.11 -32.15
CA LEU A 350 -2.75 0.78 -32.19
C LEU A 350 -1.84 2.02 -32.20
N GLU A 351 -2.29 3.15 -32.75
CA GLU A 351 -1.52 4.38 -32.74
C GLU A 351 -1.35 4.93 -31.34
N ALA A 352 -2.46 5.06 -30.60
CA ALA A 352 -2.43 5.51 -29.21
C ALA A 352 -1.68 4.51 -28.32
N LEU A 353 -1.84 3.21 -28.56
CA LEU A 353 -1.09 2.17 -27.88
C LEU A 353 0.42 2.35 -28.09
N GLY A 354 0.83 2.63 -29.36
CA GLY A 354 2.22 2.92 -29.72
C GLY A 354 2.79 4.17 -29.03
N GLN A 355 1.97 5.21 -28.86
CA GLN A 355 2.37 6.42 -28.13
C GLN A 355 2.52 6.18 -26.63
N GLY A 356 1.59 5.41 -26.01
CA GLY A 356 1.57 5.22 -24.56
C GLY A 356 2.43 4.06 -24.05
N ILE A 357 2.88 3.15 -24.92
CA ILE A 357 3.64 1.96 -24.49
C ILE A 357 5.01 2.31 -23.88
N CYS A 358 5.53 3.52 -24.13
CA CYS A 358 6.74 4.03 -23.51
C CYS A 358 6.65 4.08 -21.97
N ASN A 359 5.43 4.19 -21.42
CA ASN A 359 5.19 4.09 -19.97
C ASN A 359 5.55 2.69 -19.45
N LEU A 360 5.11 1.62 -20.13
CA LEU A 360 5.51 0.24 -19.80
C LEU A 360 7.02 0.08 -19.86
N GLY A 361 7.66 0.59 -20.93
CA GLY A 361 9.12 0.54 -21.07
C GLY A 361 9.86 1.17 -19.89
N LYS A 362 9.39 2.33 -19.42
CA LYS A 362 10.00 2.99 -18.26
C LYS A 362 9.83 2.18 -16.96
N HIS A 363 8.68 1.56 -16.76
CA HIS A 363 8.46 0.70 -15.59
C HIS A 363 9.30 -0.59 -15.61
N ILE A 364 9.53 -1.18 -16.79
CA ILE A 364 10.48 -2.30 -16.97
C ILE A 364 11.88 -1.85 -16.56
N GLU A 365 12.37 -0.73 -17.12
CA GLU A 365 13.67 -0.16 -16.79
C GLU A 365 13.80 0.14 -15.28
N ASN A 366 12.76 0.64 -14.64
CA ASN A 366 12.75 0.94 -13.21
C ASN A 366 13.00 -0.32 -12.37
N LEU A 367 12.27 -1.40 -12.64
CA LEU A 367 12.43 -2.66 -11.90
C LEU A 367 13.79 -3.33 -12.18
N GLN A 368 14.30 -3.21 -13.42
CA GLN A 368 15.65 -3.70 -13.77
C GLN A 368 16.76 -2.98 -12.99
N LYS A 369 16.57 -1.67 -12.68
CA LYS A 369 17.54 -0.92 -11.85
C LYS A 369 17.66 -1.44 -10.43
N PHE A 370 16.64 -2.10 -9.91
CA PHE A 370 16.70 -2.81 -8.64
C PHE A 370 17.30 -4.23 -8.74
N GLY A 371 17.73 -4.65 -9.94
CA GLY A 371 18.30 -5.99 -10.16
C GLY A 371 17.27 -7.12 -10.13
N LEU A 372 16.00 -6.83 -10.37
CA LEU A 372 14.92 -7.83 -10.34
C LEU A 372 14.69 -8.47 -11.72
N PRO A 373 14.55 -9.80 -11.82
CA PRO A 373 13.99 -10.45 -12.98
C PRO A 373 12.49 -10.15 -13.08
N ILE A 374 12.00 -9.92 -14.32
CA ILE A 374 10.67 -9.38 -14.55
C ILE A 374 9.91 -10.26 -15.55
N VAL A 375 8.63 -10.49 -15.27
CA VAL A 375 7.63 -10.89 -16.27
C VAL A 375 6.57 -9.81 -16.36
N VAL A 376 6.18 -9.42 -17.57
CA VAL A 376 5.03 -8.54 -17.81
C VAL A 376 3.80 -9.40 -17.97
N THR A 377 2.70 -9.03 -17.34
CA THR A 377 1.40 -9.68 -17.57
C THR A 377 0.38 -8.66 -18.03
N LEU A 378 -0.31 -8.97 -19.11
CA LEU A 378 -1.41 -8.17 -19.62
C LEU A 378 -2.70 -8.66 -18.96
N ASN A 379 -3.28 -7.86 -18.08
CA ASN A 379 -4.60 -8.14 -17.51
C ASN A 379 -5.65 -7.84 -18.60
N ARG A 380 -6.13 -8.91 -19.27
CA ARG A 380 -6.98 -8.84 -20.46
C ARG A 380 -8.40 -8.43 -20.12
N PHE A 381 -8.91 -7.47 -20.86
CA PHE A 381 -10.33 -7.11 -20.90
C PHE A 381 -10.99 -7.67 -22.17
N VAL A 382 -12.30 -7.86 -22.12
CA VAL A 382 -13.09 -8.40 -23.26
C VAL A 382 -12.94 -7.56 -24.54
N SER A 383 -12.68 -6.25 -24.38
CA SER A 383 -12.50 -5.31 -25.49
C SER A 383 -11.10 -5.34 -26.13
N ASP A 384 -10.14 -6.02 -25.51
CA ASP A 384 -8.74 -6.00 -26.00
C ASP A 384 -8.63 -6.93 -27.21
N THR A 385 -8.10 -6.41 -28.32
CA THR A 385 -7.95 -7.16 -29.56
C THR A 385 -6.63 -7.95 -29.61
N ASP A 386 -6.58 -8.98 -30.41
CA ASP A 386 -5.36 -9.77 -30.60
C ASP A 386 -4.22 -8.92 -31.19
N ALA A 387 -4.55 -7.94 -32.09
CA ALA A 387 -3.58 -7.01 -32.64
C ALA A 387 -2.93 -6.13 -31.57
N GLU A 388 -3.73 -5.61 -30.61
CA GLU A 388 -3.21 -4.82 -29.48
C GLU A 388 -2.34 -5.67 -28.55
N ILE A 389 -2.74 -6.92 -28.28
CA ILE A 389 -1.98 -7.87 -27.45
C ILE A 389 -0.64 -8.20 -28.10
N ASP A 390 -0.64 -8.51 -29.39
CA ASP A 390 0.58 -8.84 -30.13
C ASP A 390 1.54 -7.66 -30.26
N PHE A 391 1.00 -6.44 -30.34
CA PHE A 391 1.80 -5.22 -30.32
C PHE A 391 2.58 -5.11 -29.00
N VAL A 392 1.90 -5.29 -27.85
CA VAL A 392 2.56 -5.25 -26.53
C VAL A 392 3.55 -6.42 -26.37
N ARG A 393 3.22 -7.61 -26.90
CA ARG A 393 4.08 -8.78 -26.87
C ARG A 393 5.41 -8.53 -27.60
N THR A 394 5.32 -7.97 -28.80
CA THR A 394 6.50 -7.60 -29.61
C THR A 394 7.38 -6.59 -28.87
N TYR A 395 6.76 -5.56 -28.31
CA TYR A 395 7.46 -4.51 -27.54
C TYR A 395 8.23 -5.07 -26.32
N CYS A 396 7.62 -6.00 -25.58
CA CYS A 396 8.26 -6.68 -24.45
C CYS A 396 9.42 -7.58 -24.92
N ALA A 397 9.22 -8.34 -25.99
CA ALA A 397 10.24 -9.24 -26.55
C ALA A 397 11.50 -8.48 -27.00
N GLU A 398 11.35 -7.31 -27.63
CA GLU A 398 12.46 -6.42 -28.01
C GLU A 398 13.30 -5.95 -26.82
N ARG A 399 12.71 -5.95 -25.61
CA ARG A 399 13.37 -5.60 -24.33
C ARG A 399 13.84 -6.79 -23.52
N GLY A 400 13.75 -7.99 -24.10
CA GLY A 400 14.15 -9.24 -23.44
C GLY A 400 13.26 -9.63 -22.26
N VAL A 401 12.02 -9.14 -22.23
CA VAL A 401 11.05 -9.43 -21.17
C VAL A 401 9.88 -10.24 -21.74
N LYS A 402 9.51 -11.32 -21.06
CA LYS A 402 8.36 -12.16 -21.45
C LYS A 402 7.04 -11.44 -21.12
N LEU A 403 6.09 -11.47 -22.07
CA LEU A 403 4.69 -11.11 -21.84
C LEU A 403 3.86 -12.38 -21.70
N THR A 404 3.02 -12.41 -20.67
CA THR A 404 1.92 -13.37 -20.50
C THR A 404 0.57 -12.66 -20.58
N VAL A 405 -0.50 -13.38 -20.88
CA VAL A 405 -1.87 -12.86 -20.86
C VAL A 405 -2.58 -13.44 -19.66
N SER A 406 -3.16 -12.58 -18.82
CA SER A 406 -3.89 -12.98 -17.62
C SER A 406 -5.40 -12.81 -17.83
N GLU A 407 -6.15 -13.88 -17.64
CA GLU A 407 -7.61 -13.91 -17.67
C GLU A 407 -8.19 -14.30 -16.29
N VAL A 408 -7.44 -14.03 -15.22
CA VAL A 408 -7.77 -14.44 -13.85
C VAL A 408 -9.09 -13.86 -13.35
N TRP A 409 -9.49 -12.68 -13.83
CA TRP A 409 -10.79 -12.10 -13.48
C TRP A 409 -11.95 -13.00 -13.89
N ALA A 410 -11.88 -13.58 -15.08
CA ALA A 410 -12.95 -14.41 -15.65
C ALA A 410 -12.84 -15.90 -15.27
N LYS A 411 -11.60 -16.40 -15.06
CA LYS A 411 -11.30 -17.84 -14.96
C LYS A 411 -10.61 -18.24 -13.63
N GLY A 412 -10.45 -17.31 -12.68
CA GLY A 412 -9.70 -17.61 -11.45
C GLY A 412 -8.27 -18.03 -11.73
N GLY A 413 -7.73 -18.94 -10.92
CA GLY A 413 -6.36 -19.45 -11.06
C GLY A 413 -6.05 -20.11 -12.40
N GLU A 414 -7.03 -20.70 -13.08
CA GLU A 414 -6.85 -21.26 -14.42
C GLU A 414 -6.38 -20.19 -15.41
N GLY A 415 -6.99 -18.99 -15.34
CA GLY A 415 -6.61 -17.84 -16.19
C GLY A 415 -5.22 -17.28 -15.92
N GLY A 416 -4.53 -17.74 -14.89
CA GLY A 416 -3.17 -17.35 -14.52
C GLY A 416 -2.10 -18.40 -14.81
N ALA A 417 -2.41 -19.52 -15.46
CA ALA A 417 -1.51 -20.66 -15.61
C ALA A 417 -0.21 -20.31 -16.35
N GLU A 418 -0.28 -19.57 -17.48
CA GLU A 418 0.90 -19.11 -18.22
C GLU A 418 1.79 -18.20 -17.35
N LEU A 419 1.16 -17.27 -16.61
CA LEU A 419 1.89 -16.39 -15.71
C LEU A 419 2.60 -17.18 -14.59
N ALA A 420 1.91 -18.14 -13.99
CA ALA A 420 2.48 -18.99 -12.95
C ALA A 420 3.71 -19.78 -13.44
N GLU A 421 3.64 -20.34 -14.65
CA GLU A 421 4.76 -21.06 -15.26
C GLU A 421 5.97 -20.15 -15.48
N GLU A 422 5.77 -18.95 -16.02
CA GLU A 422 6.87 -17.99 -16.26
C GLU A 422 7.45 -17.44 -14.94
N VAL A 423 6.62 -17.19 -13.94
CA VAL A 423 7.09 -16.78 -12.60
C VAL A 423 7.96 -17.89 -11.98
N LEU A 424 7.54 -19.16 -12.05
CA LEU A 424 8.33 -20.27 -11.53
C LEU A 424 9.70 -20.36 -12.23
N LYS A 425 9.76 -20.22 -13.57
CA LYS A 425 11.01 -20.19 -14.32
C LYS A 425 11.95 -19.08 -13.84
N LEU A 426 11.42 -17.88 -13.61
CA LEU A 426 12.22 -16.76 -13.11
C LEU A 426 12.74 -17.01 -11.69
N VAL A 427 11.89 -17.48 -10.80
CA VAL A 427 12.24 -17.73 -9.40
C VAL A 427 13.26 -18.88 -9.28
N ASP A 428 13.03 -19.97 -10.02
CA ASP A 428 13.91 -21.15 -9.99
C ASP A 428 15.27 -20.88 -10.62
N SER A 429 15.37 -19.88 -11.52
CA SER A 429 16.66 -19.46 -12.11
C SER A 429 17.62 -18.84 -11.11
N GLY A 430 17.12 -18.30 -10.00
CA GLY A 430 17.91 -17.68 -8.95
C GLY A 430 18.72 -16.45 -9.38
N VAL A 431 18.30 -15.76 -10.46
CA VAL A 431 19.06 -14.64 -11.07
C VAL A 431 18.80 -13.29 -10.40
N SER A 432 17.92 -13.20 -9.41
CA SER A 432 17.65 -11.94 -8.72
C SER A 432 18.90 -11.39 -8.03
N GLN A 433 19.24 -10.15 -8.35
CA GLN A 433 20.34 -9.39 -7.74
C GLN A 433 19.82 -8.14 -7.07
N TYR A 434 18.69 -8.27 -6.35
CA TYR A 434 18.03 -7.15 -5.71
C TYR A 434 18.99 -6.30 -4.88
N HIS A 435 18.95 -4.99 -5.10
CA HIS A 435 19.60 -3.94 -4.32
C HIS A 435 18.76 -2.65 -4.34
N PRO A 436 18.80 -1.85 -3.28
CA PRO A 436 18.20 -0.52 -3.28
C PRO A 436 18.93 0.42 -4.26
N ILE A 437 18.25 1.50 -4.73
CA ILE A 437 18.85 2.41 -5.72
C ILE A 437 19.74 3.51 -5.13
N TYR A 438 19.75 3.67 -3.82
CA TYR A 438 20.60 4.64 -3.11
C TYR A 438 21.06 4.10 -1.76
N GLU A 439 22.17 4.63 -1.26
CA GLU A 439 22.67 4.35 0.09
C GLU A 439 22.06 5.32 1.11
N THR A 440 21.79 4.82 2.33
CA THR A 440 21.13 5.61 3.40
C THR A 440 22.01 6.74 3.95
N GLU A 441 23.30 6.64 3.79
CA GLU A 441 24.32 7.64 4.21
C GLU A 441 24.38 8.89 3.34
N LEU A 442 23.81 8.83 2.12
CA LEU A 442 23.72 9.99 1.24
C LEU A 442 22.88 11.11 1.87
N PRO A 443 23.17 12.40 1.57
CA PRO A 443 22.29 13.50 1.93
C PRO A 443 20.85 13.30 1.44
N LEU A 444 19.86 13.80 2.19
CA LEU A 444 18.44 13.63 1.83
C LEU A 444 18.13 14.17 0.43
N GLU A 445 18.72 15.31 0.05
CA GLU A 445 18.57 15.91 -1.27
C GLU A 445 19.07 14.99 -2.40
N GLU A 446 20.17 14.26 -2.15
CA GLU A 446 20.72 13.32 -3.14
C GLU A 446 19.86 12.06 -3.26
N LYS A 447 19.29 11.55 -2.16
CA LYS A 447 18.33 10.46 -2.19
C LYS A 447 17.08 10.84 -2.99
N ILE A 448 16.50 12.02 -2.73
CA ILE A 448 15.37 12.57 -3.45
C ILE A 448 15.69 12.71 -4.95
N ARG A 449 16.86 13.27 -5.28
CA ARG A 449 17.34 13.43 -6.66
C ARG A 449 17.50 12.07 -7.34
N THR A 450 18.07 11.08 -6.67
CA THR A 450 18.24 9.72 -7.21
C THR A 450 16.91 9.10 -7.59
N ILE A 451 15.91 9.16 -6.69
CA ILE A 451 14.56 8.66 -6.99
C ILE A 451 13.97 9.42 -8.20
N ALA A 452 14.00 10.75 -8.16
CA ALA A 452 13.40 11.58 -9.20
C ALA A 452 14.03 11.34 -10.58
N THR A 453 15.35 11.25 -10.66
CA THR A 453 16.04 11.07 -11.94
C THR A 453 16.03 9.62 -12.41
N ALA A 454 16.34 8.65 -11.54
CA ALA A 454 16.44 7.26 -11.91
C ALA A 454 15.07 6.63 -12.17
N ILE A 455 14.08 6.87 -11.29
CA ILE A 455 12.77 6.22 -11.35
C ILE A 455 11.78 7.04 -12.16
N TYR A 456 11.66 8.35 -11.92
CA TYR A 456 10.67 9.17 -12.62
C TYR A 456 11.16 9.64 -14.00
N GLY A 457 12.48 9.75 -14.20
CA GLY A 457 13.05 10.27 -15.43
C GLY A 457 13.12 11.79 -15.46
N ALA A 458 13.02 12.45 -14.30
CA ALA A 458 13.17 13.90 -14.18
C ALA A 458 14.59 14.34 -14.55
N LYS A 459 14.70 15.58 -15.05
CA LYS A 459 16.00 16.22 -15.30
C LYS A 459 16.64 16.68 -13.99
N ASP A 460 15.85 17.21 -13.06
CA ASP A 460 16.32 17.76 -11.80
C ASP A 460 15.20 17.82 -10.74
N VAL A 461 15.55 18.30 -9.56
CA VAL A 461 14.64 18.54 -8.43
C VAL A 461 14.81 19.96 -7.94
N GLU A 462 13.71 20.66 -7.72
CA GLU A 462 13.69 21.95 -7.05
C GLU A 462 12.94 21.88 -5.73
N TYR A 463 13.25 22.80 -4.83
CA TYR A 463 12.72 22.83 -3.49
C TYR A 463 12.19 24.22 -3.16
N THR A 464 11.03 24.30 -2.51
CA THR A 464 10.59 25.55 -1.89
C THR A 464 11.54 25.95 -0.74
N PRO A 465 11.58 27.22 -0.34
CA PRO A 465 12.36 27.66 0.81
C PRO A 465 12.02 26.88 2.09
N GLU A 466 10.74 26.57 2.29
CA GLU A 466 10.23 25.81 3.42
C GLU A 466 10.74 24.35 3.40
N ALA A 467 10.72 23.71 2.23
CA ALA A 467 11.24 22.35 2.06
C ALA A 467 12.75 22.28 2.31
N LYS A 468 13.53 23.26 1.82
CA LYS A 468 14.98 23.36 2.10
C LYS A 468 15.27 23.50 3.58
N LYS A 469 14.52 24.38 4.25
CA LYS A 469 14.66 24.57 5.70
C LYS A 469 14.33 23.27 6.45
N ALA A 470 13.22 22.60 6.08
CA ALA A 470 12.83 21.34 6.72
C ALA A 470 13.88 20.24 6.53
N LEU A 471 14.50 20.11 5.36
CA LEU A 471 15.60 19.16 5.10
C LEU A 471 16.81 19.43 6.03
N ALA A 472 17.18 20.70 6.19
CA ALA A 472 18.26 21.10 7.08
C ALA A 472 17.92 20.80 8.56
N ASP A 473 16.71 21.15 9.00
CA ASP A 473 16.24 20.90 10.36
C ASP A 473 16.18 19.38 10.68
N ILE A 474 15.64 18.56 9.76
CA ILE A 474 15.58 17.10 9.87
C ILE A 474 16.97 16.49 9.95
N THR A 475 17.90 16.96 9.14
CA THR A 475 19.31 16.51 9.16
C THR A 475 19.98 16.88 10.49
N ALA A 476 19.76 18.11 10.99
CA ALA A 476 20.30 18.58 12.27
C ALA A 476 19.73 17.80 13.48
N LEU A 477 18.50 17.28 13.38
CA LEU A 477 17.89 16.40 14.38
C LEU A 477 18.41 14.95 14.32
N GLY A 478 19.32 14.63 13.39
CA GLY A 478 19.92 13.29 13.26
C GLY A 478 19.17 12.31 12.35
N PHE A 479 18.15 12.76 11.61
CA PHE A 479 17.36 11.91 10.74
C PHE A 479 17.84 11.86 9.27
N GLY A 480 19.02 12.44 8.97
CA GLY A 480 19.59 12.45 7.62
C GLY A 480 19.87 11.06 7.01
N GLY A 481 20.10 10.04 7.86
CA GLY A 481 20.34 8.65 7.45
C GLY A 481 19.07 7.83 7.14
N LEU A 482 17.87 8.41 7.27
CA LEU A 482 16.63 7.69 6.98
C LEU A 482 16.37 7.57 5.47
N PRO A 483 15.68 6.51 5.00
CA PRO A 483 15.20 6.42 3.63
C PRO A 483 14.14 7.49 3.34
N VAL A 484 13.92 7.78 2.06
CA VAL A 484 12.96 8.78 1.60
C VAL A 484 11.71 8.14 1.03
N CYS A 485 10.56 8.64 1.44
CA CYS A 485 9.25 8.31 0.91
C CYS A 485 8.77 9.48 0.05
N MET A 486 8.86 9.34 -1.27
CA MET A 486 8.33 10.34 -2.21
C MET A 486 6.82 10.27 -2.27
N ALA A 487 6.15 11.38 -1.96
CA ALA A 487 4.70 11.52 -2.04
C ALA A 487 4.34 12.37 -3.26
N LYS A 488 3.78 11.73 -4.31
CA LYS A 488 3.37 12.38 -5.56
C LYS A 488 2.11 11.76 -6.14
N THR A 489 1.62 12.34 -7.24
CA THR A 489 0.51 11.74 -8.00
C THR A 489 0.84 10.34 -8.49
N GLN A 490 -0.14 9.46 -8.47
CA GLN A 490 -0.03 8.09 -9.01
C GLN A 490 -0.27 8.00 -10.52
N TYR A 491 -0.76 9.05 -11.16
CA TYR A 491 -1.21 9.03 -12.56
C TYR A 491 -0.13 9.40 -13.58
N SER A 492 1.02 9.80 -13.12
CA SER A 492 2.16 10.18 -13.98
C SER A 492 3.47 9.77 -13.35
N LEU A 493 4.49 9.58 -14.16
CA LEU A 493 5.89 9.50 -13.69
C LEU A 493 6.37 10.83 -13.10
N SER A 494 5.83 11.97 -13.56
CA SER A 494 6.13 13.29 -12.98
C SER A 494 5.25 13.61 -11.76
N ASP A 495 5.41 14.79 -11.20
CA ASP A 495 4.53 15.39 -10.16
C ASP A 495 3.31 16.10 -10.74
N ASP A 496 3.21 16.25 -12.09
CA ASP A 496 2.03 16.74 -12.80
C ASP A 496 1.21 15.55 -13.36
N PRO A 497 -0.03 15.32 -12.88
CA PRO A 497 -0.87 14.23 -13.35
C PRO A 497 -1.30 14.34 -14.83
N LYS A 498 -1.06 15.46 -15.49
CA LYS A 498 -1.39 15.68 -16.91
C LYS A 498 -0.29 15.21 -17.86
N LEU A 499 0.92 15.02 -17.37
CA LEU A 499 2.05 14.53 -18.16
C LEU A 499 2.01 13.02 -18.24
N LEU A 500 1.29 12.47 -19.23
CA LEU A 500 1.11 11.04 -19.44
C LEU A 500 2.28 10.39 -20.18
N GLY A 501 2.27 9.06 -20.27
CA GLY A 501 3.29 8.29 -20.97
C GLY A 501 4.64 8.28 -20.28
N ARG A 502 5.66 8.75 -20.95
CA ARG A 502 7.04 8.88 -20.42
C ARG A 502 7.50 10.33 -20.60
N PRO A 503 7.12 11.22 -19.69
CA PRO A 503 7.57 12.61 -19.76
C PRO A 503 9.09 12.71 -19.60
N GLU A 504 9.69 13.67 -20.31
CA GLU A 504 11.12 13.95 -20.29
C GLU A 504 11.40 15.43 -20.03
N GLY A 505 12.58 15.74 -19.50
CA GLY A 505 13.04 17.12 -19.31
C GLY A 505 12.33 17.92 -18.22
N PHE A 506 11.44 17.31 -17.45
CA PHE A 506 10.72 17.97 -16.34
C PHE A 506 11.58 18.03 -15.07
N THR A 507 11.22 18.96 -14.19
CA THR A 507 11.80 19.11 -12.86
C THR A 507 10.73 18.77 -11.83
N VAL A 508 11.07 17.95 -10.83
CA VAL A 508 10.17 17.63 -9.72
C VAL A 508 10.24 18.74 -8.67
N SER A 509 9.08 19.29 -8.29
CA SER A 509 8.99 20.35 -7.27
C SER A 509 8.63 19.80 -5.91
N ILE A 510 9.58 19.81 -4.96
CA ILE A 510 9.34 19.42 -3.56
C ILE A 510 8.85 20.63 -2.77
N ARG A 511 7.62 20.53 -2.27
CA ARG A 511 6.95 21.65 -1.58
C ARG A 511 7.04 21.55 -0.06
N GLU A 512 7.01 20.34 0.46
CA GLU A 512 7.01 20.08 1.89
C GLU A 512 7.86 18.84 2.18
N VAL A 513 8.56 18.85 3.30
CA VAL A 513 9.31 17.70 3.80
C VAL A 513 9.06 17.59 5.30
N TYR A 514 8.80 16.37 5.77
CA TYR A 514 8.68 16.07 7.19
C TYR A 514 9.21 14.68 7.50
N VAL A 515 9.52 14.43 8.78
CA VAL A 515 10.00 13.13 9.24
C VAL A 515 8.87 12.36 9.91
N SER A 516 8.67 11.10 9.51
CA SER A 516 7.92 10.07 10.24
C SER A 516 8.93 9.33 11.12
N ALA A 517 9.25 9.91 12.26
CA ALA A 517 10.38 9.47 13.10
C ALA A 517 10.19 8.07 13.69
N GLY A 518 8.94 7.74 14.05
CA GLY A 518 8.57 6.41 14.53
C GLY A 518 8.56 5.37 13.42
N ALA A 519 8.03 5.71 12.25
CA ALA A 519 8.06 4.83 11.08
C ALA A 519 9.48 4.65 10.53
N GLY A 520 10.34 5.67 10.66
CA GLY A 520 11.74 5.61 10.27
C GLY A 520 11.98 5.97 8.80
N PHE A 521 11.26 6.95 8.25
CA PHE A 521 11.52 7.52 6.92
C PHE A 521 11.19 9.01 6.86
N VAL A 522 11.75 9.70 5.88
CA VAL A 522 11.48 11.12 5.58
C VAL A 522 10.49 11.17 4.41
N VAL A 523 9.41 11.93 4.55
CA VAL A 523 8.42 12.14 3.49
C VAL A 523 8.74 13.42 2.75
N ALA A 524 8.86 13.33 1.41
CA ALA A 524 9.05 14.47 0.52
C ALA A 524 7.82 14.60 -0.40
N ILE A 525 7.08 15.69 -0.25
CA ILE A 525 5.84 15.91 -0.99
C ILE A 525 6.12 16.71 -2.28
N ALA A 526 5.83 16.06 -3.40
CA ALA A 526 5.85 16.66 -4.73
C ALA A 526 4.43 16.81 -5.27
N GLY A 527 4.12 17.97 -5.84
CA GLY A 527 2.79 18.24 -6.38
C GLY A 527 1.70 18.40 -5.30
N SER A 528 0.44 18.13 -5.61
CA SER A 528 -0.71 18.28 -4.72
C SER A 528 -1.17 16.93 -4.19
N ILE A 529 -0.79 16.61 -2.96
CA ILE A 529 -1.20 15.37 -2.28
C ILE A 529 -2.19 15.71 -1.17
N MET A 530 -3.28 14.94 -1.10
CA MET A 530 -4.31 15.07 -0.08
C MET A 530 -4.26 13.88 0.86
N THR A 531 -4.08 14.17 2.15
CA THR A 531 -4.08 13.16 3.23
C THR A 531 -5.47 12.91 3.81
N MET A 532 -6.48 13.73 3.45
CA MET A 532 -7.89 13.51 3.72
C MET A 532 -8.65 13.60 2.40
N PRO A 533 -8.97 12.47 1.74
CA PRO A 533 -9.79 12.45 0.54
C PRO A 533 -11.20 13.00 0.80
N GLY A 534 -11.85 13.51 -0.23
CA GLY A 534 -13.28 13.84 -0.17
C GLY A 534 -14.10 12.81 -0.93
N LEU A 535 -15.38 12.71 -0.61
CA LEU A 535 -16.32 11.96 -1.43
C LEU A 535 -16.44 12.61 -2.83
N PRO A 536 -16.55 11.82 -3.92
CA PRO A 536 -16.77 12.32 -5.27
C PRO A 536 -18.19 12.91 -5.42
N LYS A 537 -18.49 13.45 -6.61
CA LYS A 537 -19.84 13.98 -6.91
C LYS A 537 -20.93 12.91 -6.79
N VAL A 538 -20.64 11.68 -7.19
CA VAL A 538 -21.48 10.49 -7.05
C VAL A 538 -20.65 9.43 -6.33
N PRO A 539 -20.74 9.32 -5.01
CA PRO A 539 -19.99 8.33 -4.25
C PRO A 539 -20.59 6.92 -4.38
N ALA A 540 -19.77 5.90 -4.19
CA ALA A 540 -20.23 4.51 -4.14
C ALA A 540 -21.31 4.30 -3.06
N ALA A 541 -21.27 5.08 -1.99
CA ALA A 541 -22.25 5.07 -0.92
C ALA A 541 -23.73 5.26 -1.39
N GLU A 542 -23.97 5.88 -2.55
CA GLU A 542 -25.33 6.08 -3.07
C GLU A 542 -25.96 4.80 -3.62
N ARG A 543 -25.16 3.76 -3.91
CA ARG A 543 -25.64 2.48 -4.49
C ARG A 543 -25.46 1.29 -3.55
N ILE A 544 -24.75 1.47 -2.44
CA ILE A 544 -24.57 0.41 -1.44
C ILE A 544 -25.82 0.36 -0.58
N ASP A 545 -26.44 -0.83 -0.47
CA ASP A 545 -27.70 -1.02 0.29
C ASP A 545 -27.75 -2.44 0.87
N ILE A 546 -28.84 -2.76 1.52
CA ILE A 546 -29.18 -4.08 2.05
C ILE A 546 -30.46 -4.54 1.35
N ASP A 547 -30.47 -5.76 0.79
CA ASP A 547 -31.65 -6.37 0.19
C ASP A 547 -32.66 -6.84 1.26
N GLU A 548 -33.79 -7.38 0.80
CA GLU A 548 -34.88 -7.90 1.66
C GLU A 548 -34.47 -9.08 2.57
N ASN A 549 -33.36 -9.75 2.25
CA ASN A 549 -32.79 -10.85 3.02
C ASN A 549 -31.69 -10.41 3.98
N GLY A 550 -31.38 -9.11 4.05
CA GLY A 550 -30.32 -8.57 4.85
C GLY A 550 -28.91 -8.74 4.24
N MET A 551 -28.83 -9.04 2.93
CA MET A 551 -27.56 -9.19 2.22
C MET A 551 -27.11 -7.83 1.67
N THR A 552 -25.82 -7.55 1.76
CA THR A 552 -25.23 -6.33 1.19
C THR A 552 -25.27 -6.38 -0.33
N VAL A 553 -25.73 -5.30 -0.96
CA VAL A 553 -25.76 -5.12 -2.41
C VAL A 553 -25.03 -3.84 -2.81
N GLY A 554 -24.53 -3.76 -4.04
CA GLY A 554 -23.87 -2.57 -4.57
C GLY A 554 -22.47 -2.29 -4.02
N LEU A 555 -21.91 -3.21 -3.25
CA LEU A 555 -20.53 -3.10 -2.71
C LEU A 555 -19.50 -3.58 -3.75
N PHE A 556 -19.44 -3.06 -4.95
CA PHE A 556 -18.60 -3.43 -6.12
C PHE A 556 -19.23 -4.45 -7.08
#